data_5d9a5b8d5846ac56a14c80379ad0c3ba
#
_entry.id   5d9a5b8d5846ac56a14c80379ad0c3ba
#
_cell.length_a   1.000
_cell.length_b   1.000
_cell.length_c   1.000
_cell.angle_alpha   90.00
_cell.angle_beta   90.00
_cell.angle_gamma   90.00
#
_symmetry.space_group_name_H-M   'P 1'
#
loop_
_entity.id
_entity.type
_entity.pdbx_description
1 polymer ?
#
loop_
_entity_poly.entity_id
_entity_poly.type
_entity_poly.pdbx_seq_one_letter_code
_entity_poly.pdbx_strand_id
1 'polypeptide(L)'
;MAWKDIPHLQLDCYRGRDDRFRDVYGRLFWDKPSSTITTKFIKISNGRFAHPDENRGLSIREGATIQSFPKEYIFKTNSIGIAAKLIGNAVPPEYARRLGKIINKVEV
;
A
#
# COMPACT_ATOMS: atom_id res chain seq x y z
N MET A 1 -8.85 2.59 13.47
CA MET A 1 -8.28 3.07 14.75
C MET A 1 -6.89 3.58 14.45
N ALA A 2 -6.62 4.85 14.67
CA ALA A 2 -5.29 5.43 14.54
C ALA A 2 -4.60 5.41 15.92
N TRP A 3 -3.28 5.53 15.96
CA TRP A 3 -2.52 5.56 17.23
C TRP A 3 -3.00 6.65 18.20
N LYS A 4 -3.54 7.75 17.69
CA LYS A 4 -4.14 8.84 18.50
C LYS A 4 -5.40 8.42 19.26
N ASP A 5 -6.05 7.33 18.84
CA ASP A 5 -7.26 6.81 19.48
C ASP A 5 -6.94 5.94 20.71
N ILE A 6 -5.65 5.74 21.01
CA ILE A 6 -5.15 4.93 22.11
C ILE A 6 -4.13 5.75 22.93
N PRO A 7 -4.59 6.72 23.74
CA PRO A 7 -3.69 7.69 24.42
C PRO A 7 -2.64 7.04 25.33
N HIS A 8 -2.95 5.89 25.93
CA HIS A 8 -2.03 5.18 26.84
C HIS A 8 -0.89 4.43 26.12
N LEU A 9 -1.01 4.23 24.82
CA LEU A 9 0.07 3.66 23.98
C LEU A 9 0.84 4.73 23.19
N GLN A 10 0.45 5.99 23.35
CA GLN A 10 1.08 7.09 22.66
C GLN A 10 2.43 7.40 23.30
N LEU A 11 3.49 7.38 22.49
CA LEU A 11 4.82 7.78 22.93
C LEU A 11 4.85 9.29 23.25
N ASP A 12 5.62 9.68 24.27
CA ASP A 12 5.71 11.08 24.69
C ASP A 12 6.14 12.03 23.58
N CYS A 13 6.99 11.56 22.65
CA CYS A 13 7.43 12.35 21.49
C CYS A 13 6.29 12.67 20.48
N TYR A 14 5.14 11.99 20.57
CA TYR A 14 3.96 12.23 19.72
C TYR A 14 2.88 13.07 20.41
N ARG A 15 2.97 13.29 21.72
CA ARG A 15 1.98 14.09 22.45
C ARG A 15 1.95 15.53 21.92
N GLY A 16 0.76 16.02 21.62
CA GLY A 16 0.56 17.39 21.13
C GLY A 16 1.02 17.64 19.69
N ARG A 17 1.29 16.57 18.92
CA ARG A 17 1.73 16.65 17.51
C ARG A 17 0.76 15.96 16.56
N ASP A 18 -0.53 16.25 16.70
CA ASP A 18 -1.60 15.65 15.89
C ASP A 18 -1.51 15.96 14.39
N ASP A 19 -0.73 16.98 14.04
CA ASP A 19 -0.49 17.43 12.66
C ASP A 19 0.66 16.69 11.97
N ARG A 20 1.49 15.97 12.73
CA ARG A 20 2.67 15.27 12.22
C ARG A 20 2.42 13.76 12.09
N PHE A 21 3.16 13.12 11.21
CA PHE A 21 3.13 11.66 11.00
C PHE A 21 1.78 11.11 10.50
N ARG A 22 1.00 11.90 9.77
CA ARG A 22 -0.26 11.44 9.17
C ARG A 22 -0.08 10.36 8.10
N ASP A 23 1.12 10.25 7.56
CA ASP A 23 1.43 9.35 6.44
C ASP A 23 1.95 7.98 6.87
N VAL A 24 2.08 7.71 8.18
CA VAL A 24 2.54 6.45 8.73
C VAL A 24 1.57 5.93 9.78
N TYR A 25 1.62 4.62 10.06
CA TYR A 25 0.77 3.93 11.05
C TYR A 25 -0.73 4.08 10.82
N GLY A 26 -1.13 4.55 9.66
CA GLY A 26 -2.53 4.66 9.29
C GLY A 26 -3.10 3.36 8.75
N ARG A 27 -4.43 3.23 8.85
CA ARG A 27 -5.19 2.09 8.35
C ARG A 27 -5.82 2.43 7.01
N LEU A 28 -5.88 1.46 6.11
CA LEU A 28 -6.67 1.56 4.88
C LEU A 28 -8.17 1.53 5.20
N PHE A 29 -8.97 1.95 4.24
CA PHE A 29 -10.43 1.92 4.31
C PHE A 29 -10.99 1.15 3.12
N TRP A 30 -12.06 0.37 3.33
CA TRP A 30 -12.70 -0.40 2.27
C TRP A 30 -13.33 0.48 1.18
N ASP A 31 -13.85 1.63 1.58
CA ASP A 31 -14.61 2.56 0.74
C ASP A 31 -13.79 3.72 0.15
N LYS A 32 -12.48 3.70 0.35
CA LYS A 32 -11.58 4.77 -0.13
C LYS A 32 -10.42 4.20 -0.94
N PRO A 33 -9.91 4.97 -1.90
CA PRO A 33 -8.69 4.59 -2.60
C PRO A 33 -7.52 4.36 -1.63
N SER A 34 -6.70 3.36 -1.92
CA SER A 34 -5.45 3.13 -1.20
C SER A 34 -4.47 4.28 -1.43
N SER A 35 -3.59 4.51 -0.47
CA SER A 35 -2.38 5.28 -0.71
C SER A 35 -1.48 4.56 -1.73
N THR A 36 -0.57 5.30 -2.35
CA THR A 36 0.40 4.73 -3.31
C THR A 36 1.17 3.58 -2.69
N ILE A 37 1.17 2.42 -3.36
CA ILE A 37 1.92 1.25 -2.91
C ILE A 37 3.42 1.49 -3.14
N THR A 38 4.18 1.43 -2.07
CA THR A 38 5.64 1.57 -2.07
C THR A 38 6.31 0.20 -1.95
N THR A 39 7.64 0.15 -2.11
CA THR A 39 8.43 -1.08 -1.93
C THR A 39 8.39 -1.67 -0.52
N LYS A 40 7.87 -0.92 0.46
CA LYS A 40 7.77 -1.31 1.87
C LYS A 40 6.34 -1.32 2.39
N PHE A 41 5.36 -1.50 1.53
CA PHE A 41 3.94 -1.50 1.88
C PHE A 41 3.53 -2.58 2.91
N ILE A 42 4.35 -3.60 3.10
CA ILE A 42 4.12 -4.64 4.11
C ILE A 42 4.40 -4.15 5.54
N LYS A 43 5.00 -2.96 5.71
CA LYS A 43 5.34 -2.37 7.01
C LYS A 43 4.43 -1.19 7.32
N ILE A 44 3.70 -1.28 8.42
CA ILE A 44 2.80 -0.20 8.89
C ILE A 44 3.53 1.11 9.22
N SER A 45 4.81 1.04 9.54
CA SER A 45 5.65 2.21 9.84
C SER A 45 6.07 3.01 8.59
N ASN A 46 5.88 2.47 7.40
CA ASN A 46 6.34 3.08 6.15
C ASN A 46 5.20 3.74 5.34
N GLY A 47 4.02 3.85 5.91
CA GLY A 47 2.87 4.47 5.28
C GLY A 47 1.56 4.09 5.95
N ARG A 48 0.46 4.35 5.28
CA ARG A 48 -0.89 3.99 5.72
C ARG A 48 -1.28 2.63 5.15
N PHE A 49 -0.60 1.58 5.58
CA PHE A 49 -0.69 0.22 5.03
C PHE A 49 -1.24 -0.82 6.01
N ALA A 50 -1.82 -0.38 7.15
CA ALA A 50 -2.49 -1.31 8.03
C ALA A 50 -3.79 -1.82 7.37
N HIS A 51 -4.04 -3.13 7.52
CA HIS A 51 -5.26 -3.77 7.00
C HIS A 51 -6.51 -3.09 7.57
N PRO A 52 -7.60 -2.94 6.80
CA PRO A 52 -8.81 -2.26 7.26
C PRO A 52 -9.37 -2.79 8.58
N ASP A 53 -9.42 -4.10 8.76
CA ASP A 53 -10.05 -4.76 9.91
C ASP A 53 -9.04 -5.44 10.84
N GLU A 54 -7.91 -5.90 10.32
CA GLU A 54 -6.94 -6.68 11.09
C GLU A 54 -5.76 -5.82 11.57
N ASN A 55 -5.19 -6.16 12.71
CA ASN A 55 -4.05 -5.45 13.30
C ASN A 55 -2.71 -5.94 12.71
N ARG A 56 -2.55 -5.79 11.42
CA ARG A 56 -1.35 -6.16 10.65
C ARG A 56 -1.14 -5.25 9.45
N GLY A 57 0.04 -5.29 8.87
CA GLY A 57 0.29 -4.72 7.55
C GLY A 57 -0.37 -5.53 6.43
N LEU A 58 -0.29 -5.04 5.22
CA LEU A 58 -0.77 -5.74 4.03
C LEU A 58 0.09 -6.97 3.74
N SER A 59 -0.56 -8.04 3.29
CA SER A 59 0.12 -9.18 2.69
C SER A 59 0.61 -8.86 1.27
N ILE A 60 1.51 -9.69 0.74
CA ILE A 60 1.98 -9.59 -0.64
C ILE A 60 0.81 -9.65 -1.63
N ARG A 61 -0.14 -10.56 -1.42
CA ARG A 61 -1.29 -10.72 -2.31
C ARG A 61 -2.24 -9.52 -2.26
N GLU A 62 -2.47 -8.96 -1.09
CA GLU A 62 -3.29 -7.75 -0.95
C GLU A 62 -2.63 -6.55 -1.65
N GLY A 63 -1.33 -6.35 -1.46
CA GLY A 63 -0.59 -5.31 -2.18
C GLY A 63 -0.60 -5.49 -3.69
N ALA A 64 -0.44 -6.72 -4.17
CA ALA A 64 -0.54 -7.04 -5.58
C ALA A 64 -1.95 -6.76 -6.14
N THR A 65 -2.98 -7.06 -5.37
CA THR A 65 -4.38 -6.78 -5.75
C THR A 65 -4.64 -5.28 -5.86
N ILE A 66 -4.15 -4.50 -4.91
CA ILE A 66 -4.24 -3.02 -4.96
C ILE A 66 -3.50 -2.47 -6.19
N GLN A 67 -2.36 -3.05 -6.54
CA GLN A 67 -1.61 -2.72 -7.77
C GLN A 67 -2.24 -3.29 -9.03
N SER A 68 -3.40 -3.92 -8.95
CA SER A 68 -4.13 -4.51 -10.09
C SER A 68 -3.44 -5.69 -10.79
N PHE A 69 -2.56 -6.41 -10.10
CA PHE A 69 -2.04 -7.68 -10.62
C PHE A 69 -3.16 -8.74 -10.68
N PRO A 70 -3.20 -9.55 -11.75
CA PRO A 70 -4.13 -10.68 -11.82
C PRO A 70 -3.96 -11.65 -10.64
N LYS A 71 -5.04 -12.30 -10.21
CA LYS A 71 -5.02 -13.23 -9.09
C LYS A 71 -4.07 -14.42 -9.32
N GLU A 72 -3.92 -14.80 -10.58
CA GLU A 72 -3.09 -15.93 -11.02
C GLU A 72 -1.60 -15.57 -11.13
N TYR A 73 -1.26 -14.28 -11.02
CA TYR A 73 0.13 -13.84 -11.17
C TYR A 73 0.99 -14.38 -10.02
N ILE A 74 2.07 -15.06 -10.37
CA ILE A 74 2.98 -15.69 -9.41
C ILE A 74 4.28 -14.90 -9.34
N PHE A 75 4.64 -14.45 -8.15
CA PHE A 75 5.93 -13.83 -7.89
C PHE A 75 6.95 -14.92 -7.53
N LYS A 76 7.84 -15.24 -8.46
CA LYS A 76 8.87 -16.28 -8.27
C LYS A 76 10.01 -15.75 -7.40
N THR A 77 9.79 -15.74 -6.10
CA THR A 77 10.80 -15.36 -5.11
C THR A 77 10.54 -16.05 -3.77
N ASN A 78 11.58 -16.36 -3.04
CA ASN A 78 11.51 -16.92 -1.69
C ASN A 78 11.54 -15.84 -0.59
N SER A 79 11.61 -14.58 -0.98
CA SER A 79 11.72 -13.46 -0.04
C SER A 79 10.49 -12.55 -0.15
N ILE A 80 9.79 -12.38 0.98
CA ILE A 80 8.68 -11.42 1.10
C ILE A 80 9.13 -9.99 0.78
N GLY A 81 10.34 -9.61 1.22
CA GLY A 81 10.90 -8.29 0.95
C GLY A 81 11.16 -8.05 -0.54
N ILE A 82 11.63 -9.07 -1.27
CA ILE A 82 11.83 -8.98 -2.71
C ILE A 82 10.48 -8.89 -3.44
N ALA A 83 9.50 -9.72 -3.05
CA ALA A 83 8.15 -9.65 -3.61
C ALA A 83 7.53 -8.26 -3.41
N ALA A 84 7.65 -7.67 -2.23
CA ALA A 84 7.17 -6.32 -1.94
C ALA A 84 7.86 -5.26 -2.83
N LYS A 85 9.17 -5.40 -3.05
CA LYS A 85 9.93 -4.53 -3.96
C LYS A 85 9.44 -4.62 -5.40
N LEU A 86 9.23 -5.83 -5.90
CA LEU A 86 8.72 -6.05 -7.26
C LEU A 86 7.36 -5.39 -7.45
N ILE A 87 6.45 -5.56 -6.49
CA ILE A 87 5.11 -4.97 -6.54
C ILE A 87 5.18 -3.44 -6.43
N GLY A 88 5.94 -2.91 -5.47
CA GLY A 88 6.03 -1.47 -5.23
C GLY A 88 6.70 -0.68 -6.37
N ASN A 89 7.63 -1.31 -7.11
CA ASN A 89 8.29 -0.71 -8.27
C ASN A 89 7.50 -0.90 -9.57
N ALA A 90 6.47 -1.73 -9.58
CA ALA A 90 5.73 -2.01 -10.79
C ALA A 90 4.82 -0.85 -11.19
N VAL A 91 4.68 -0.65 -12.49
CA VAL A 91 3.55 0.10 -13.04
C VAL A 91 2.31 -0.78 -12.90
N PRO A 92 1.19 -0.28 -12.33
CA PRO A 92 -0.01 -1.08 -12.20
C PRO A 92 -0.46 -1.66 -13.56
N PRO A 93 -0.62 -2.98 -13.70
CA PRO A 93 -0.93 -3.61 -14.99
C PRO A 93 -2.18 -3.04 -15.67
N GLU A 94 -3.24 -2.77 -14.92
CA GLU A 94 -4.46 -2.19 -15.48
C GLU A 94 -4.24 -0.74 -15.98
N TYR A 95 -3.42 0.04 -15.29
CA TYR A 95 -3.04 1.37 -15.75
C TYR A 95 -2.25 1.29 -17.06
N ALA A 96 -1.24 0.42 -17.12
CA ALA A 96 -0.45 0.20 -18.34
C ALA A 96 -1.32 -0.28 -19.51
N ARG A 97 -2.29 -1.16 -19.25
CA ARG A 97 -3.24 -1.64 -20.25
C ARG A 97 -4.08 -0.50 -20.84
N ARG A 98 -4.60 0.38 -19.97
CA ARG A 98 -5.39 1.54 -20.40
C ARG A 98 -4.54 2.53 -21.19
N LEU A 99 -3.33 2.80 -20.73
CA LEU A 99 -2.39 3.68 -21.43
C LEU A 99 -2.03 3.13 -22.81
N GLY A 100 -1.74 1.83 -22.93
CA GLY A 100 -1.47 1.17 -24.20
C GLY A 100 -2.64 1.29 -25.20
N LYS A 101 -3.88 1.18 -24.72
CA LYS A 101 -5.06 1.38 -25.58
C LYS A 101 -5.17 2.82 -26.11
N ILE A 102 -4.79 3.81 -25.32
CA ILE A 102 -4.78 5.21 -25.74
C ILE A 102 -3.69 5.42 -26.79
N ILE A 103 -2.49 4.92 -26.56
CA ILE A 103 -1.37 5.03 -27.51
C ILE A 103 -1.71 4.40 -28.85
N ASN A 104 -2.34 3.22 -28.86
CA ASN A 104 -2.75 2.56 -30.10
C ASN A 104 -3.83 3.32 -30.89
N LYS A 105 -4.54 4.26 -30.29
CA LYS A 105 -5.53 5.11 -30.97
C LYS A 105 -4.93 6.39 -31.54
N VAL A 106 -3.70 6.71 -31.17
CA VAL A 106 -3.00 7.87 -31.71
C VAL A 106 -2.38 7.43 -33.03
N GLU A 107 -2.95 7.86 -34.14
CA GLU A 107 -2.34 7.73 -35.48
C GLU A 107 -1.10 8.63 -35.53
N VAL A 108 0.00 8.03 -35.84
CA VAL A 108 1.27 8.74 -36.03
C VAL A 108 1.40 9.24 -37.45
#